data_42b5c1f937ba175a94b90c26580abb84
#
_entry.id   42b5c1f937ba175a94b90c26580abb84
#
_cell.length_a   1.000
_cell.length_b   1.000
_cell.length_c   1.000
_cell.angle_alpha   90.00
_cell.angle_beta   90.00
_cell.angle_gamma   90.00
#
_symmetry.space_group_name_H-M   'P 1'
#
loop_
_entity.id
_entity.type
_entity.pdbx_description
1 polymer ?
#
loop_
_entity_poly.entity_id
_entity_poly.type
_entity_poly.pdbx_seq_one_letter_code
_entity_poly.pdbx_strand_id
1 'polypeptide(L)'
;VRLEENDMIMVGPYDQLAVVRGKVKRNRIFELRKGETLKQLLDMAGGFTGDAYTKDVQVKRKSDSRYQISTVSEDKFASFVMQDGDSLLVDSVIPFYENRLIVTGAVWRPGEYELSPSVHTVKQLVKQAAGLKGDEFAGRALITRLNPDFTTTMIAVDIRGILNGTAPDVELQAEDQLSIPSLFDLREPYTIKVGGAVNYPDTVLPYRHNLTIEDAIMMAGGLRESASSINVEVARRVKDPSSNQNVNRIADVYNFSLSEDFKLNAGDTIFTLEPFDEVYVRFSPGYHEQQVVKVNGEITFAGSYVLATKNARLSDIVAKAGGVTPESYVKGASLKRQLTEDELKRMETLLALSEANKQSRDSIGVALMNVKDYSVGIDLEKALANPGSIDDVVLRDGDELYIPQMQSTVKMSGAVTYPNSVTYTKGMSVMDCLSQAGGYNDIARKYPIVIYMNGKVATTKRTAIFFKRYPKVEPGCEIVVPTKTQRERRSLAEIMSISSSATSMAAMITSIVNMIKN
;
A
#
# COMPACT_ATOMS: atom_id res chain seq x y z
N VAL A 1 -7.41 20.17 70.43
CA VAL A 1 -8.60 19.46 70.93
C VAL A 1 -8.32 17.96 70.78
N ARG A 2 -8.49 17.16 71.82
CA ARG A 2 -8.49 15.69 71.67
C ARG A 2 -9.94 15.28 71.49
N LEU A 3 -10.18 14.42 70.50
CA LEU A 3 -11.50 13.86 70.28
C LEU A 3 -11.73 12.67 71.23
N GLU A 4 -12.94 12.63 71.80
CA GLU A 4 -13.41 11.57 72.65
C GLU A 4 -14.46 10.69 71.95
N GLU A 5 -14.77 9.55 72.51
CA GLU A 5 -15.76 8.65 71.95
C GLU A 5 -17.15 9.34 71.94
N ASN A 6 -17.80 9.35 70.75
CA ASN A 6 -19.05 10.05 70.43
C ASN A 6 -18.93 11.55 70.14
N ASP A 7 -17.74 12.13 69.97
CA ASP A 7 -17.61 13.49 69.49
C ASP A 7 -18.13 13.61 68.05
N MET A 8 -18.92 14.62 67.82
CA MET A 8 -19.45 14.97 66.50
C MET A 8 -18.66 16.11 65.90
N ILE A 9 -18.01 15.88 64.79
CA ILE A 9 -17.35 16.95 64.04
C ILE A 9 -18.34 17.53 63.03
N MET A 10 -18.76 18.77 63.23
CA MET A 10 -19.60 19.48 62.27
C MET A 10 -18.73 20.40 61.43
N VAL A 11 -18.68 20.13 60.11
CA VAL A 11 -18.02 20.99 59.13
C VAL A 11 -19.08 21.94 58.58
N GLY A 12 -18.93 23.22 58.87
CA GLY A 12 -19.82 24.29 58.36
C GLY A 12 -19.58 24.58 56.87
N PRO A 13 -20.44 25.42 56.27
CA PRO A 13 -20.20 25.93 54.92
C PRO A 13 -18.92 26.76 54.87
N TYR A 14 -18.27 26.81 53.70
CA TYR A 14 -17.10 27.67 53.49
C TYR A 14 -17.47 29.15 53.49
N ASP A 15 -16.56 30.01 53.98
CA ASP A 15 -16.75 31.45 53.99
C ASP A 15 -16.34 32.10 52.67
N GLN A 16 -15.15 31.83 52.20
CA GLN A 16 -14.58 32.40 50.98
C GLN A 16 -13.74 31.34 50.23
N LEU A 17 -13.90 31.27 48.92
CA LEU A 17 -13.08 30.42 48.07
C LEU A 17 -12.22 31.25 47.14
N ALA A 18 -10.95 30.90 47.02
CA ALA A 18 -10.04 31.42 46.00
C ALA A 18 -9.42 30.30 45.16
N VAL A 19 -9.37 30.53 43.88
CA VAL A 19 -8.75 29.60 42.91
C VAL A 19 -7.31 30.00 42.67
N VAL A 20 -6.37 29.06 42.79
CA VAL A 20 -4.96 29.31 42.48
C VAL A 20 -4.56 28.50 41.25
N ARG A 21 -3.97 29.17 40.27
CA ARG A 21 -3.53 28.60 38.98
C ARG A 21 -2.11 29.04 38.60
N GLY A 22 -1.48 28.31 37.72
CA GLY A 22 -0.18 28.64 37.15
C GLY A 22 0.97 28.04 37.94
N LYS A 23 2.05 28.79 38.12
CA LYS A 23 3.35 28.31 38.63
C LYS A 23 3.43 28.33 40.17
N VAL A 24 2.51 27.60 40.79
CA VAL A 24 2.52 27.32 42.25
C VAL A 24 2.56 25.81 42.46
N LYS A 25 3.04 25.38 43.64
CA LYS A 25 3.22 23.95 43.94
C LYS A 25 1.88 23.18 44.03
N ARG A 26 0.77 23.90 44.36
CA ARG A 26 -0.56 23.30 44.51
C ARG A 26 -1.61 24.14 43.80
N ASN A 27 -1.93 23.81 42.60
CA ASN A 27 -3.01 24.42 41.81
C ASN A 27 -4.35 23.85 42.26
N ARG A 28 -5.05 24.57 43.15
CA ARG A 28 -6.33 24.13 43.75
C ARG A 28 -7.23 25.31 44.10
N ILE A 29 -8.42 24.99 44.57
CA ILE A 29 -9.32 25.92 45.25
C ILE A 29 -8.98 25.84 46.74
N PHE A 30 -8.80 26.99 47.37
CA PHE A 30 -8.50 27.12 48.77
C PHE A 30 -9.64 27.87 49.48
N GLU A 31 -9.99 27.40 50.66
CA GLU A 31 -10.90 28.09 51.57
C GLU A 31 -10.11 29.10 52.36
N LEU A 32 -10.57 30.35 52.35
CA LEU A 32 -9.98 31.49 53.05
C LEU A 32 -10.88 32.00 54.15
N ARG A 33 -10.29 32.45 55.23
CA ARG A 33 -10.98 33.22 56.25
C ARG A 33 -11.07 34.66 55.81
N LYS A 34 -12.08 35.35 56.29
CA LYS A 34 -12.28 36.79 56.02
C LYS A 34 -11.05 37.59 56.48
N GLY A 35 -10.46 38.33 55.55
CA GLY A 35 -9.27 39.14 55.80
C GLY A 35 -7.94 38.49 55.51
N GLU A 36 -7.91 37.23 55.10
CA GLU A 36 -6.68 36.57 54.65
C GLU A 36 -6.12 37.19 53.37
N THR A 37 -4.81 37.24 53.31
CA THR A 37 -4.06 37.95 52.27
C THR A 37 -3.57 37.02 51.17
N LEU A 38 -3.16 37.62 50.06
CA LEU A 38 -2.54 36.92 48.94
C LEU A 38 -1.31 36.10 49.37
N LYS A 39 -0.50 36.64 50.32
CA LYS A 39 0.65 35.91 50.84
C LYS A 39 0.22 34.63 51.56
N GLN A 40 -0.80 34.67 52.38
CA GLN A 40 -1.33 33.51 53.09
C GLN A 40 -1.89 32.48 52.10
N LEU A 41 -2.58 32.92 51.04
CA LEU A 41 -3.06 32.03 49.96
C LEU A 41 -1.89 31.34 49.24
N LEU A 42 -0.81 32.08 48.90
CA LEU A 42 0.39 31.49 48.31
C LEU A 42 1.07 30.50 49.26
N ASP A 43 1.12 30.76 50.56
CA ASP A 43 1.65 29.85 51.56
C ASP A 43 0.81 28.56 51.63
N MET A 44 -0.52 28.64 51.58
CA MET A 44 -1.42 27.49 51.49
C MET A 44 -1.20 26.70 50.18
N ALA A 45 -0.91 27.40 49.06
CA ALA A 45 -0.56 26.80 47.79
C ALA A 45 0.86 26.16 47.77
N GLY A 46 1.58 26.23 48.87
CA GLY A 46 2.92 25.69 49.04
C GLY A 46 4.04 26.55 48.44
N GLY A 47 3.72 27.79 48.05
CA GLY A 47 4.62 28.75 47.41
C GLY A 47 4.78 28.51 45.91
N PHE A 48 5.72 29.22 45.32
CA PHE A 48 6.01 29.24 43.91
C PHE A 48 6.78 27.98 43.47
N THR A 49 6.63 27.60 42.20
CA THR A 49 7.53 26.63 41.51
C THR A 49 8.84 27.33 41.15
N GLY A 50 9.88 26.56 40.82
CA GLY A 50 11.21 27.09 40.51
C GLY A 50 11.27 27.97 39.26
N ASP A 51 10.29 27.84 38.36
CA ASP A 51 10.15 28.60 37.13
C ASP A 51 9.03 29.66 37.17
N ALA A 52 8.55 30.00 38.37
CA ALA A 52 7.54 31.03 38.57
C ALA A 52 8.12 32.44 38.42
N TYR A 53 7.34 33.33 37.81
CA TYR A 53 7.60 34.75 37.84
C TYR A 53 7.05 35.30 39.15
N THR A 54 7.92 35.71 40.07
CA THR A 54 7.56 36.03 41.46
C THR A 54 7.38 37.50 41.73
N LYS A 55 7.83 38.40 40.82
CA LYS A 55 7.79 39.87 41.04
C LYS A 55 6.37 40.42 41.07
N ASP A 56 5.47 39.86 40.31
CA ASP A 56 4.05 40.22 40.36
C ASP A 56 3.18 39.02 39.99
N VAL A 57 1.92 39.05 40.41
CA VAL A 57 0.92 38.04 40.12
C VAL A 57 -0.40 38.69 39.73
N GLN A 58 -1.23 37.99 39.01
CA GLN A 58 -2.52 38.49 38.56
C GLN A 58 -3.65 37.91 39.43
N VAL A 59 -4.48 38.79 39.98
CA VAL A 59 -5.71 38.40 40.66
C VAL A 59 -6.89 38.85 39.83
N LYS A 60 -7.69 37.90 39.39
CA LYS A 60 -8.96 38.14 38.71
C LYS A 60 -10.09 38.10 39.73
N ARG A 61 -10.80 39.22 39.90
CA ARG A 61 -11.92 39.39 40.83
C ARG A 61 -13.21 39.65 40.07
N LYS A 62 -14.30 39.07 40.52
CA LYS A 62 -15.63 39.39 40.02
C LYS A 62 -16.11 40.69 40.68
N SER A 63 -16.50 41.67 39.88
CA SER A 63 -17.20 42.87 40.28
C SER A 63 -18.60 42.83 39.68
N ASP A 64 -19.64 43.07 40.42
CA ASP A 64 -21.05 42.99 40.02
C ASP A 64 -21.33 42.12 38.74
N SER A 65 -21.19 42.71 37.55
CA SER A 65 -21.46 42.07 36.26
C SER A 65 -20.23 41.78 35.39
N ARG A 66 -19.02 42.15 35.86
CA ARG A 66 -17.76 42.08 35.09
C ARG A 66 -16.63 41.50 35.91
N TYR A 67 -15.52 41.21 35.24
CA TYR A 67 -14.28 40.85 35.91
C TYR A 67 -13.31 42.05 35.93
N GLN A 68 -12.61 42.20 37.04
CA GLN A 68 -11.48 43.10 37.21
C GLN A 68 -10.20 42.28 37.33
N ILE A 69 -9.13 42.73 36.69
CA ILE A 69 -7.79 42.16 36.85
C ILE A 69 -6.97 43.15 37.68
N SER A 70 -6.33 42.63 38.71
CA SER A 70 -5.39 43.39 39.56
C SER A 70 -4.02 42.73 39.43
N THR A 71 -3.01 43.46 38.98
CA THR A 71 -1.61 43.03 39.06
C THR A 71 -1.09 43.42 40.41
N VAL A 72 -0.67 42.45 41.20
CA VAL A 72 -0.22 42.67 42.58
C VAL A 72 1.28 42.38 42.62
N SER A 73 2.07 43.39 42.99
CA SER A 73 3.52 43.26 43.13
C SER A 73 3.89 42.59 44.46
N GLU A 74 5.07 41.95 44.51
CA GLU A 74 5.57 41.16 45.64
C GLU A 74 5.49 41.92 46.98
N ASP A 75 5.85 43.20 47.00
CA ASP A 75 5.77 44.09 48.19
C ASP A 75 4.36 44.21 48.75
N LYS A 76 3.31 43.98 47.95
CA LYS A 76 1.90 44.07 48.30
C LYS A 76 1.24 42.76 48.66
N PHE A 77 1.91 41.63 48.51
CA PHE A 77 1.30 40.31 48.77
C PHE A 77 0.78 40.19 50.22
N ALA A 78 1.48 40.77 51.18
CA ALA A 78 1.08 40.73 52.58
C ALA A 78 -0.09 41.67 52.94
N SER A 79 -0.35 42.68 52.10
CA SER A 79 -1.40 43.69 52.36
C SER A 79 -2.62 43.48 51.44
N PHE A 80 -2.51 42.76 50.38
CA PHE A 80 -3.63 42.53 49.45
C PHE A 80 -4.59 41.46 50.00
N VAL A 81 -5.78 41.91 50.42
CA VAL A 81 -6.81 41.04 50.97
C VAL A 81 -7.58 40.34 49.87
N MET A 82 -7.64 39.02 49.94
CA MET A 82 -8.39 38.16 49.03
C MET A 82 -9.89 38.23 49.33
N GLN A 83 -10.71 38.02 48.29
CA GLN A 83 -12.16 37.98 48.39
C GLN A 83 -12.73 36.70 47.83
N ASP A 84 -13.99 36.42 48.17
CA ASP A 84 -14.67 35.24 47.64
C ASP A 84 -14.75 35.27 46.10
N GLY A 85 -14.41 34.15 45.45
CA GLY A 85 -14.40 33.99 44.00
C GLY A 85 -13.16 34.56 43.28
N ASP A 86 -12.16 35.04 44.01
CA ASP A 86 -10.90 35.50 43.43
C ASP A 86 -10.16 34.34 42.77
N SER A 87 -9.54 34.61 41.61
CA SER A 87 -8.67 33.68 40.92
C SER A 87 -7.27 34.26 40.76
N LEU A 88 -6.32 33.67 41.48
CA LEU A 88 -4.90 33.98 41.39
C LEU A 88 -4.27 33.22 40.21
N LEU A 89 -3.55 33.93 39.35
CA LEU A 89 -2.71 33.39 38.30
C LEU A 89 -1.26 33.81 38.55
N VAL A 90 -0.38 32.81 38.59
CA VAL A 90 1.06 32.99 38.67
C VAL A 90 1.68 32.58 37.36
N ASP A 91 2.32 33.50 36.68
CA ASP A 91 2.97 33.25 35.39
C ASP A 91 4.34 32.60 35.57
N SER A 92 4.89 32.05 34.48
CA SER A 92 6.27 31.59 34.42
C SER A 92 7.22 32.72 34.05
N VAL A 93 8.51 32.55 34.36
CA VAL A 93 9.57 33.36 33.75
C VAL A 93 9.51 33.25 32.21
N ILE A 94 9.90 34.31 31.54
CA ILE A 94 9.92 34.38 30.09
C ILE A 94 10.91 33.28 29.57
N PRO A 95 10.55 32.44 28.58
CA PRO A 95 11.41 31.36 28.08
C PRO A 95 12.51 31.89 27.14
N PHE A 96 13.15 32.97 27.57
CA PHE A 96 14.32 33.55 26.90
C PHE A 96 15.54 33.45 27.79
N TYR A 97 16.64 33.05 27.21
CA TYR A 97 17.91 32.98 27.93
C TYR A 97 18.68 34.28 27.73
N GLU A 98 19.28 34.79 28.80
CA GLU A 98 20.08 36.01 28.74
C GLU A 98 21.44 35.84 28.07
N ASN A 99 21.95 34.58 28.02
CA ASN A 99 23.32 34.29 27.62
C ASN A 99 23.45 32.96 26.85
N ARG A 100 22.42 32.51 26.17
CA ARG A 100 22.47 31.26 25.42
C ARG A 100 23.11 31.45 24.06
N LEU A 101 23.98 30.48 23.68
CA LEU A 101 24.45 30.25 22.32
C LEU A 101 24.05 28.83 21.90
N ILE A 102 23.72 28.64 20.65
CA ILE A 102 23.36 27.32 20.11
C ILE A 102 24.32 26.94 19.00
N VAL A 103 24.81 25.69 19.05
CA VAL A 103 25.63 25.11 17.96
C VAL A 103 24.97 23.87 17.44
N THR A 104 24.81 23.79 16.12
CA THR A 104 24.22 22.64 15.41
C THR A 104 25.10 22.17 14.26
N GLY A 105 24.91 20.90 13.84
CA GLY A 105 25.57 20.31 12.68
C GLY A 105 26.88 19.61 13.00
N ALA A 106 27.89 19.81 12.16
CA ALA A 106 29.13 19.01 12.12
C ALA A 106 30.17 19.40 13.18
N VAL A 107 29.76 19.42 14.44
CA VAL A 107 30.64 19.54 15.61
C VAL A 107 30.51 18.30 16.49
N TRP A 108 31.57 18.00 17.30
CA TRP A 108 31.53 16.81 18.15
C TRP A 108 30.46 16.88 19.25
N ARG A 109 30.18 18.10 19.76
CA ARG A 109 29.18 18.33 20.81
C ARG A 109 28.21 19.44 20.39
N PRO A 110 27.21 19.15 19.56
CA PRO A 110 26.14 20.11 19.29
C PRO A 110 25.29 20.30 20.55
N GLY A 111 24.75 21.51 20.73
CA GLY A 111 23.92 21.84 21.88
C GLY A 111 23.91 23.31 22.24
N GLU A 112 23.50 23.58 23.47
CA GLU A 112 23.42 24.94 24.04
C GLU A 112 24.68 25.23 24.86
N TYR A 113 25.16 26.46 24.74
CA TYR A 113 26.37 26.95 25.40
C TYR A 113 26.13 28.31 26.05
N GLU A 114 26.90 28.64 27.03
CA GLU A 114 26.88 29.92 27.70
C GLU A 114 27.71 30.97 26.95
N LEU A 115 27.11 32.12 26.62
CA LEU A 115 27.84 33.32 26.23
C LEU A 115 28.52 33.90 27.47
N SER A 116 29.84 33.84 27.49
CA SER A 116 30.65 34.28 28.63
C SER A 116 31.95 34.96 28.15
N PRO A 117 32.73 35.60 29.04
CA PRO A 117 34.01 36.18 28.65
C PRO A 117 35.02 35.21 28.05
N SER A 118 34.82 33.90 28.29
CA SER A 118 35.67 32.83 27.76
C SER A 118 35.08 32.23 26.46
N VAL A 119 33.80 32.47 26.16
CA VAL A 119 33.09 31.96 24.97
C VAL A 119 32.22 33.07 24.40
N HIS A 120 32.80 33.98 23.64
CA HIS A 120 32.13 35.12 23.00
C HIS A 120 32.48 35.26 21.52
N THR A 121 33.27 34.35 20.95
CA THR A 121 33.55 34.32 19.51
C THR A 121 33.30 32.96 18.90
N VAL A 122 33.15 32.90 17.56
CA VAL A 122 32.94 31.65 16.81
C VAL A 122 34.06 30.64 17.08
N LYS A 123 35.30 31.08 17.06
CA LYS A 123 36.47 30.23 17.34
C LYS A 123 36.40 29.57 18.71
N GLN A 124 36.07 30.36 19.74
CA GLN A 124 35.95 29.87 21.11
C GLN A 124 34.76 28.92 21.27
N LEU A 125 33.62 29.24 20.65
CA LEU A 125 32.43 28.40 20.69
C LEU A 125 32.69 27.04 20.02
N VAL A 126 33.30 27.01 18.82
CA VAL A 126 33.67 25.76 18.15
C VAL A 126 34.66 24.94 19.00
N LYS A 127 35.61 25.59 19.65
CA LYS A 127 36.55 24.92 20.58
C LYS A 127 35.80 24.31 21.78
N GLN A 128 34.84 25.05 22.35
CA GLN A 128 34.01 24.56 23.47
C GLN A 128 33.11 23.38 23.04
N ALA A 129 32.65 23.36 21.75
CA ALA A 129 31.92 22.25 21.14
C ALA A 129 32.84 21.07 20.78
N ALA A 130 34.04 21.01 21.31
CA ALA A 130 35.09 19.98 21.10
C ALA A 130 35.61 19.91 19.64
N GLY A 131 35.42 20.98 18.86
CA GLY A 131 35.93 21.09 17.49
C GLY A 131 34.96 20.52 16.42
N LEU A 132 35.46 20.55 15.19
CA LEU A 132 34.71 20.08 14.03
C LEU A 132 34.80 18.56 13.88
N LYS A 133 33.78 17.93 13.34
CA LYS A 133 33.85 16.57 12.80
C LYS A 133 34.56 16.63 11.45
N GLY A 134 35.13 15.52 11.00
CA GLY A 134 35.87 15.47 9.73
C GLY A 134 34.99 15.60 8.46
N ASP A 135 33.68 15.67 8.60
CA ASP A 135 32.67 15.77 7.53
C ASP A 135 32.08 17.18 7.37
N GLU A 136 32.65 18.18 8.06
CA GLU A 136 32.13 19.55 8.01
C GLU A 136 32.29 20.23 6.65
N PHE A 137 31.28 20.99 6.23
CA PHE A 137 31.41 21.99 5.15
C PHE A 137 31.90 23.31 5.72
N ALA A 138 33.17 23.35 6.11
CA ALA A 138 33.72 24.44 6.89
C ALA A 138 33.94 25.75 6.12
N GLY A 139 33.86 25.76 4.81
CA GLY A 139 34.00 26.97 3.99
C GLY A 139 32.81 27.92 4.09
N ARG A 140 31.67 27.45 4.58
CA ARG A 140 30.48 28.29 4.79
C ARG A 140 29.57 27.71 5.86
N ALA A 141 29.68 28.25 7.07
CA ALA A 141 28.70 28.07 8.13
C ALA A 141 27.82 29.32 8.25
N LEU A 142 26.72 29.21 8.98
CA LEU A 142 25.74 30.27 9.13
C LEU A 142 25.50 30.56 10.62
N ILE A 143 25.53 31.85 11.00
CA ILE A 143 25.02 32.32 12.28
C ILE A 143 23.64 32.90 12.00
N THR A 144 22.62 32.37 12.66
CA THR A 144 21.31 32.98 12.73
C THR A 144 21.22 33.83 13.99
N ARG A 145 21.11 35.14 13.83
CA ARG A 145 21.03 36.13 14.90
C ARG A 145 19.64 36.67 15.02
N LEU A 146 19.11 36.74 16.23
CA LEU A 146 17.84 37.35 16.51
C LEU A 146 18.04 38.85 16.77
N ASN A 147 17.37 39.69 15.96
CA ASN A 147 17.39 41.13 16.14
C ASN A 147 16.41 41.59 17.22
N PRO A 148 16.56 42.81 17.77
CA PRO A 148 15.65 43.35 18.80
C PRO A 148 14.18 43.45 18.35
N ASP A 149 13.92 43.51 17.06
CA ASP A 149 12.58 43.54 16.46
C ASP A 149 12.02 42.12 16.18
N PHE A 150 12.69 41.08 16.69
CA PHE A 150 12.39 39.66 16.47
C PHE A 150 12.54 39.19 15.02
N THR A 151 13.09 39.98 14.12
CA THR A 151 13.54 39.51 12.83
C THR A 151 14.86 38.73 12.97
N THR A 152 15.19 37.89 11.98
CA THR A 152 16.44 37.13 11.99
C THR A 152 17.39 37.61 10.91
N THR A 153 18.66 37.76 11.24
CA THR A 153 19.76 38.06 10.31
C THR A 153 20.64 36.82 10.15
N MET A 154 20.99 36.48 8.90
CA MET A 154 21.92 35.40 8.61
C MET A 154 23.30 35.96 8.30
N ILE A 155 24.30 35.51 9.04
CA ILE A 155 25.71 35.90 8.88
C ILE A 155 26.48 34.66 8.40
N ALA A 156 27.02 34.72 7.18
CA ALA A 156 27.87 33.67 6.66
C ALA A 156 29.29 33.78 7.21
N VAL A 157 29.86 32.68 7.67
CA VAL A 157 31.20 32.63 8.27
C VAL A 157 32.02 31.49 7.65
N ASP A 158 33.31 31.76 7.39
CA ASP A 158 34.29 30.77 7.01
C ASP A 158 34.96 30.20 8.29
N ILE A 159 34.39 29.10 8.79
CA ILE A 159 34.90 28.45 10.02
C ILE A 159 36.35 28.02 9.87
N ARG A 160 36.73 27.45 8.70
CA ARG A 160 38.08 26.99 8.46
C ARG A 160 39.09 28.16 8.46
N GLY A 161 38.72 29.25 7.79
CA GLY A 161 39.49 30.48 7.80
C GLY A 161 39.66 31.07 9.20
N ILE A 162 38.60 31.12 10.01
CA ILE A 162 38.61 31.60 11.38
C ILE A 162 39.54 30.74 12.27
N LEU A 163 39.42 29.41 12.18
CA LEU A 163 40.22 28.50 12.98
C LEU A 163 41.71 28.58 12.64
N ASN A 164 42.03 28.72 11.34
CA ASN A 164 43.40 28.84 10.82
C ASN A 164 43.97 30.27 10.94
N GLY A 165 43.14 31.27 11.26
CA GLY A 165 43.53 32.67 11.38
C GLY A 165 43.66 33.41 10.05
N THR A 166 43.09 32.87 8.95
CA THR A 166 43.06 33.50 7.63
C THR A 166 41.82 34.35 7.39
N ALA A 167 40.76 34.18 8.21
CA ALA A 167 39.57 34.99 8.24
C ALA A 167 39.38 35.63 9.62
N PRO A 168 38.78 36.83 9.72
CA PRO A 168 38.49 37.48 11.00
C PRO A 168 37.48 36.65 11.81
N ASP A 169 37.73 36.55 13.12
CA ASP A 169 36.80 35.90 14.02
C ASP A 169 35.55 36.78 14.21
N VAL A 170 34.39 36.18 14.46
CA VAL A 170 33.10 36.86 14.60
C VAL A 170 32.65 36.82 16.05
N GLU A 171 32.32 38.00 16.59
CA GLU A 171 31.73 38.13 17.92
C GLU A 171 30.28 37.64 17.92
N LEU A 172 29.94 36.87 18.96
CA LEU A 172 28.62 36.27 19.16
C LEU A 172 27.79 37.11 20.12
N GLN A 173 26.48 37.05 19.95
CA GLN A 173 25.49 37.65 20.83
C GLN A 173 24.60 36.55 21.43
N ALA A 174 23.90 36.92 22.53
CA ALA A 174 22.92 36.01 23.14
C ALA A 174 21.90 35.55 22.08
N GLU A 175 21.50 34.30 22.14
CA GLU A 175 20.58 33.63 21.22
C GLU A 175 21.15 33.41 19.79
N ASP A 176 22.44 33.70 19.53
CA ASP A 176 23.03 33.32 18.24
C ASP A 176 23.05 31.80 18.06
N GLN A 177 22.59 31.36 16.92
CA GLN A 177 22.64 29.95 16.51
C GLN A 177 23.68 29.76 15.39
N LEU A 178 24.79 29.08 15.70
CA LEU A 178 25.80 28.68 14.73
C LEU A 178 25.43 27.33 14.15
N SER A 179 25.17 27.28 12.84
CA SER A 179 24.92 26.07 12.08
C SER A 179 26.08 25.75 11.15
N ILE A 180 26.72 24.60 11.37
CA ILE A 180 27.84 24.11 10.57
C ILE A 180 27.38 22.88 9.82
N PRO A 181 27.03 22.98 8.52
CA PRO A 181 26.48 21.85 7.79
C PRO A 181 27.55 20.76 7.56
N SER A 182 27.11 19.51 7.52
CA SER A 182 27.94 18.40 7.05
C SER A 182 27.99 18.38 5.52
N LEU A 183 29.09 17.90 4.95
CA LEU A 183 29.18 17.60 3.52
C LEU A 183 28.11 16.60 3.07
N PHE A 184 27.67 15.73 3.98
CA PHE A 184 26.64 14.73 3.72
C PHE A 184 25.23 15.35 3.67
N ASP A 185 24.99 16.45 4.39
CA ASP A 185 23.72 17.16 4.38
C ASP A 185 23.53 18.00 3.10
N LEU A 186 24.63 18.36 2.46
CA LEU A 186 24.64 19.26 1.28
C LEU A 186 24.69 18.51 -0.06
N ARG A 187 24.68 17.19 -0.05
CA ARG A 187 24.71 16.35 -1.25
C ARG A 187 23.60 15.31 -1.22
N GLU A 188 23.23 14.85 -2.41
CA GLU A 188 22.35 13.70 -2.56
C GLU A 188 22.95 12.47 -1.86
N PRO A 189 22.19 11.71 -1.02
CA PRO A 189 22.69 10.48 -0.43
C PRO A 189 23.12 9.48 -1.51
N TYR A 190 24.37 9.05 -1.45
CA TYR A 190 24.89 8.07 -2.40
C TYR A 190 24.33 6.69 -2.11
N THR A 191 23.69 6.10 -3.10
CA THR A 191 23.06 4.78 -2.99
C THR A 191 23.45 3.88 -4.16
N ILE A 192 23.31 2.57 -3.94
CA ILE A 192 23.38 1.52 -4.96
C ILE A 192 22.04 0.81 -4.97
N LYS A 193 21.49 0.54 -6.15
CA LYS A 193 20.26 -0.23 -6.29
C LYS A 193 20.60 -1.63 -6.79
N VAL A 194 19.98 -2.66 -6.18
CA VAL A 194 20.13 -4.06 -6.60
C VAL A 194 18.75 -4.63 -6.92
N GLY A 195 18.58 -5.14 -8.14
CA GLY A 195 17.30 -5.65 -8.62
C GLY A 195 17.42 -6.97 -9.42
N GLY A 196 16.27 -7.45 -9.85
CA GLY A 196 16.18 -8.69 -10.63
C GLY A 196 16.12 -9.95 -9.78
N ALA A 197 16.84 -11.00 -10.18
CA ALA A 197 16.78 -12.33 -9.59
C ALA A 197 17.64 -12.45 -8.31
N VAL A 198 17.43 -11.57 -7.35
CA VAL A 198 18.01 -11.59 -5.99
C VAL A 198 16.91 -11.85 -4.96
N ASN A 199 17.27 -12.30 -3.76
CA ASN A 199 16.27 -12.64 -2.74
C ASN A 199 15.48 -11.43 -2.27
N TYR A 200 16.12 -10.24 -2.18
CA TYR A 200 15.46 -8.97 -1.87
C TYR A 200 15.61 -8.02 -3.07
N PRO A 201 14.73 -8.14 -4.10
CA PRO A 201 14.79 -7.27 -5.26
C PRO A 201 14.43 -5.83 -4.90
N ASP A 202 14.92 -4.88 -5.71
CA ASP A 202 14.77 -3.43 -5.52
C ASP A 202 15.35 -2.89 -4.20
N THR A 203 16.32 -3.62 -3.62
CA THR A 203 17.05 -3.17 -2.44
C THR A 203 17.89 -1.94 -2.77
N VAL A 204 17.75 -0.89 -1.96
CA VAL A 204 18.57 0.32 -2.03
C VAL A 204 19.57 0.30 -0.88
N LEU A 205 20.84 0.20 -1.24
CA LEU A 205 21.95 0.15 -0.31
C LEU A 205 22.64 1.52 -0.20
N PRO A 206 23.08 1.96 0.99
CA PRO A 206 23.95 3.12 1.08
C PRO A 206 25.29 2.79 0.42
N TYR A 207 25.78 3.67 -0.44
CA TYR A 207 27.09 3.52 -1.07
C TYR A 207 28.20 3.51 -0.03
N ARG A 208 29.16 2.61 -0.21
CA ARG A 208 30.41 2.53 0.57
C ARG A 208 31.60 2.44 -0.38
N HIS A 209 32.74 3.00 0.03
CA HIS A 209 33.96 2.85 -0.75
C HIS A 209 34.33 1.38 -0.89
N ASN A 210 34.87 1.01 -2.05
CA ASN A 210 35.27 -0.35 -2.42
C ASN A 210 34.15 -1.39 -2.39
N LEU A 211 32.87 -0.97 -2.47
CA LEU A 211 31.77 -1.89 -2.61
C LEU A 211 31.83 -2.57 -3.98
N THR A 212 31.83 -3.89 -3.99
CA THR A 212 31.85 -4.71 -5.22
C THR A 212 30.45 -5.17 -5.62
N ILE A 213 30.33 -5.78 -6.82
CA ILE A 213 29.07 -6.38 -7.29
C ILE A 213 28.67 -7.54 -6.37
N GLU A 214 29.65 -8.36 -5.97
CA GLU A 214 29.45 -9.51 -5.09
C GLU A 214 28.91 -9.08 -3.73
N ASP A 215 29.50 -8.03 -3.15
CA ASP A 215 29.05 -7.48 -1.87
C ASP A 215 27.62 -6.95 -1.97
N ALA A 216 27.30 -6.23 -3.04
CA ALA A 216 25.98 -5.67 -3.25
C ALA A 216 24.91 -6.77 -3.41
N ILE A 217 25.19 -7.82 -4.17
CA ILE A 217 24.30 -8.98 -4.32
C ILE A 217 24.16 -9.71 -2.98
N MET A 218 25.24 -9.89 -2.22
CA MET A 218 25.19 -10.52 -0.89
C MET A 218 24.31 -9.71 0.07
N MET A 219 24.45 -8.39 0.06
CA MET A 219 23.62 -7.49 0.87
C MET A 219 22.13 -7.48 0.44
N ALA A 220 21.84 -7.81 -0.82
CA ALA A 220 20.49 -8.04 -1.33
C ALA A 220 19.97 -9.46 -1.05
N GLY A 221 20.63 -10.20 -0.15
CA GLY A 221 20.24 -11.54 0.29
C GLY A 221 20.73 -12.67 -0.61
N GLY A 222 21.61 -12.39 -1.58
CA GLY A 222 22.13 -13.36 -2.53
C GLY A 222 21.23 -13.61 -3.73
N LEU A 223 21.62 -14.54 -4.59
CA LEU A 223 20.90 -14.90 -5.81
C LEU A 223 19.73 -15.83 -5.51
N ARG A 224 18.65 -15.70 -6.28
CA ARG A 224 17.60 -16.70 -6.37
C ARG A 224 18.07 -17.90 -7.20
N GLU A 225 17.44 -19.05 -7.03
CA GLU A 225 17.64 -20.23 -7.88
C GLU A 225 17.37 -19.92 -9.36
N SER A 226 16.44 -19.00 -9.62
CA SER A 226 16.09 -18.53 -10.96
C SER A 226 17.09 -17.53 -11.56
N ALA A 227 18.15 -17.18 -10.86
CA ALA A 227 19.13 -16.22 -11.35
C ALA A 227 19.99 -16.76 -12.49
N SER A 228 20.32 -15.90 -13.45
CA SER A 228 21.33 -16.18 -14.46
C SER A 228 22.71 -15.85 -13.91
N SER A 229 23.58 -16.84 -13.77
CA SER A 229 24.97 -16.63 -13.35
C SER A 229 25.84 -15.93 -14.40
N ILE A 230 25.42 -15.95 -15.66
CA ILE A 230 26.18 -15.38 -16.80
C ILE A 230 25.70 -13.99 -17.23
N ASN A 231 24.71 -13.43 -16.55
CA ASN A 231 24.11 -12.17 -17.00
C ASN A 231 23.75 -11.27 -15.83
N VAL A 232 24.78 -10.66 -15.26
CA VAL A 232 24.70 -9.60 -14.25
C VAL A 232 25.09 -8.28 -14.92
N GLU A 233 24.22 -7.32 -14.88
CA GLU A 233 24.36 -6.03 -15.53
C GLU A 233 24.55 -4.94 -14.48
N VAL A 234 25.52 -4.05 -14.68
CA VAL A 234 25.69 -2.83 -13.90
C VAL A 234 25.45 -1.63 -14.81
N ALA A 235 24.46 -0.82 -14.46
CA ALA A 235 24.18 0.43 -15.14
C ALA A 235 24.70 1.61 -14.32
N ARG A 236 25.64 2.36 -14.89
CA ARG A 236 26.28 3.54 -14.30
C ARG A 236 25.80 4.81 -14.98
N ARG A 237 25.40 5.80 -14.22
CA ARG A 237 24.95 7.10 -14.73
C ARG A 237 26.08 7.82 -15.47
N VAL A 238 25.77 8.39 -16.63
CA VAL A 238 26.67 9.35 -17.26
C VAL A 238 26.51 10.71 -16.58
N LYS A 239 27.60 11.26 -16.05
CA LYS A 239 27.60 12.55 -15.34
C LYS A 239 28.46 13.54 -16.14
N ASP A 240 27.82 14.53 -16.69
CA ASP A 240 28.50 15.72 -17.23
C ASP A 240 27.73 16.99 -16.82
N PRO A 241 27.97 17.49 -15.58
CA PRO A 241 27.27 18.67 -15.08
C PRO A 241 27.67 19.95 -15.80
N SER A 242 28.71 19.91 -16.63
CA SER A 242 29.18 21.07 -17.44
C SER A 242 28.59 21.10 -18.83
N SER A 243 27.92 20.04 -19.28
CA SER A 243 27.33 19.96 -20.60
C SER A 243 26.10 20.86 -20.74
N ASN A 244 26.13 21.75 -21.73
CA ASN A 244 24.95 22.52 -22.15
C ASN A 244 24.15 21.82 -23.27
N GLN A 245 24.55 20.62 -23.65
CA GLN A 245 23.90 19.84 -24.71
C GLN A 245 23.18 18.63 -24.15
N ASN A 246 22.05 18.30 -24.76
CA ASN A 246 21.34 17.08 -24.44
C ASN A 246 22.12 15.88 -24.98
N VAL A 247 22.59 15.00 -24.11
CA VAL A 247 23.41 13.83 -24.47
C VAL A 247 22.49 12.63 -24.63
N ASN A 248 22.55 11.94 -25.77
CA ASN A 248 21.74 10.73 -26.00
C ASN A 248 22.18 9.54 -25.13
N ARG A 249 23.41 9.55 -24.62
CA ARG A 249 23.94 8.51 -23.73
C ARG A 249 23.51 8.82 -22.30
N ILE A 250 22.70 7.95 -21.71
CA ILE A 250 22.13 8.13 -20.37
C ILE A 250 22.79 7.25 -19.31
N ALA A 251 23.38 6.13 -19.71
CA ALA A 251 24.10 5.20 -18.84
C ALA A 251 25.20 4.45 -19.56
N ASP A 252 26.20 4.03 -18.82
CA ASP A 252 27.19 3.03 -19.19
C ASP A 252 26.77 1.68 -18.64
N VAL A 253 26.70 0.68 -19.50
CA VAL A 253 26.24 -0.64 -19.12
C VAL A 253 27.40 -1.62 -19.19
N TYR A 254 27.67 -2.30 -18.09
CA TYR A 254 28.69 -3.33 -17.96
C TYR A 254 28.02 -4.68 -17.70
N ASN A 255 28.48 -5.74 -18.35
CA ASN A 255 27.96 -7.08 -18.18
C ASN A 255 29.02 -7.98 -17.56
N PHE A 256 28.61 -8.77 -16.60
CA PHE A 256 29.46 -9.66 -15.81
C PHE A 256 28.85 -11.06 -15.72
N SER A 257 29.73 -12.02 -15.48
CA SER A 257 29.36 -13.40 -15.16
C SER A 257 29.87 -13.75 -13.75
N LEU A 258 29.01 -14.35 -12.94
CA LEU A 258 29.35 -14.82 -11.61
C LEU A 258 29.48 -16.33 -11.58
N SER A 259 30.43 -16.84 -10.81
CA SER A 259 30.51 -18.26 -10.46
C SER A 259 29.44 -18.63 -9.41
N GLU A 260 29.24 -19.93 -9.17
CA GLU A 260 28.35 -20.41 -8.09
C GLU A 260 28.75 -19.89 -6.70
N ASP A 261 30.04 -19.59 -6.49
CA ASP A 261 30.58 -19.01 -5.26
C ASP A 261 30.45 -17.48 -5.19
N PHE A 262 29.63 -16.85 -6.01
CA PHE A 262 29.46 -15.39 -6.09
C PHE A 262 30.71 -14.61 -6.47
N LYS A 263 31.69 -15.23 -7.16
CA LYS A 263 32.90 -14.55 -7.63
C LYS A 263 32.76 -14.19 -9.10
N LEU A 264 33.29 -13.04 -9.48
CA LEU A 264 33.46 -12.71 -10.90
C LEU A 264 34.34 -13.77 -11.56
N ASN A 265 33.98 -14.19 -12.79
CA ASN A 265 34.73 -15.21 -13.51
C ASN A 265 36.18 -14.75 -13.77
N ALA A 266 37.09 -15.74 -13.85
CA ALA A 266 38.50 -15.49 -14.07
C ALA A 266 38.74 -14.73 -15.39
N GLY A 267 39.21 -13.49 -15.29
CA GLY A 267 39.41 -12.57 -16.40
C GLY A 267 38.78 -11.20 -16.17
N ASP A 268 37.77 -11.11 -15.28
CA ASP A 268 37.19 -9.85 -14.87
C ASP A 268 38.03 -9.27 -13.71
N THR A 269 38.50 -8.04 -13.88
CA THR A 269 39.14 -7.29 -12.80
C THR A 269 38.10 -6.98 -11.73
N ILE A 270 38.53 -6.86 -10.48
CA ILE A 270 37.66 -6.40 -9.37
C ILE A 270 36.95 -5.14 -9.82
N PHE A 271 35.63 -5.23 -9.97
CA PHE A 271 34.81 -4.09 -10.36
C PHE A 271 34.21 -3.44 -9.12
N THR A 272 34.62 -2.21 -8.85
CA THR A 272 34.07 -1.42 -7.75
C THR A 272 32.90 -0.58 -8.25
N LEU A 273 31.82 -0.63 -7.49
CA LEU A 273 30.63 0.16 -7.75
C LEU A 273 30.88 1.65 -7.44
N GLU A 274 30.27 2.52 -8.22
CA GLU A 274 30.24 3.96 -7.98
C GLU A 274 28.87 4.40 -7.44
N PRO A 275 28.79 5.61 -6.85
CA PRO A 275 27.51 6.14 -6.40
C PRO A 275 26.44 6.14 -7.50
N PHE A 276 25.25 5.63 -7.14
CA PHE A 276 24.07 5.48 -8.02
C PHE A 276 24.18 4.40 -9.11
N ASP A 277 25.15 3.51 -9.03
CA ASP A 277 25.13 2.32 -9.86
C ASP A 277 23.90 1.46 -9.53
N GLU A 278 23.33 0.87 -10.57
CA GLU A 278 22.24 -0.08 -10.47
C GLU A 278 22.71 -1.45 -10.93
N VAL A 279 22.62 -2.44 -10.06
CA VAL A 279 23.01 -3.84 -10.33
C VAL A 279 21.76 -4.66 -10.62
N TYR A 280 21.67 -5.26 -11.80
CA TYR A 280 20.55 -6.09 -12.21
C TYR A 280 21.00 -7.53 -12.50
N VAL A 281 20.49 -8.48 -11.73
CA VAL A 281 20.67 -9.90 -12.00
C VAL A 281 19.51 -10.37 -12.86
N ARG A 282 19.82 -10.88 -14.07
CA ARG A 282 18.79 -11.36 -14.99
C ARG A 282 18.28 -12.74 -14.57
N PHE A 283 17.01 -13.02 -14.90
CA PHE A 283 16.46 -14.36 -14.71
C PHE A 283 17.01 -15.31 -15.77
N SER A 284 17.33 -16.54 -15.36
CA SER A 284 17.75 -17.59 -16.28
C SER A 284 16.59 -18.01 -17.19
N PRO A 285 16.73 -17.94 -18.52
CA PRO A 285 15.69 -18.41 -19.43
C PRO A 285 15.48 -19.93 -19.36
N GLY A 286 16.44 -20.67 -18.80
CA GLY A 286 16.34 -22.11 -18.58
C GLY A 286 15.66 -22.50 -17.27
N TYR A 287 15.37 -21.56 -16.39
CA TYR A 287 14.68 -21.83 -15.12
C TYR A 287 13.16 -21.69 -15.29
N HIS A 288 12.45 -22.67 -14.82
CA HIS A 288 10.99 -22.65 -14.76
C HIS A 288 10.53 -23.28 -13.47
N GLU A 289 9.66 -22.59 -12.77
CA GLU A 289 8.95 -23.17 -11.64
C GLU A 289 8.03 -24.30 -12.10
N GLN A 290 7.79 -25.26 -11.20
CA GLN A 290 6.90 -26.37 -11.49
C GLN A 290 5.49 -25.86 -11.74
N GLN A 291 4.96 -26.18 -12.90
CA GLN A 291 3.58 -25.90 -13.28
C GLN A 291 2.70 -27.10 -12.98
N VAL A 292 1.55 -26.86 -12.39
CA VAL A 292 0.64 -27.91 -11.94
C VAL A 292 -0.75 -27.72 -12.53
N VAL A 293 -1.31 -28.78 -13.06
CA VAL A 293 -2.71 -28.84 -13.51
C VAL A 293 -3.49 -29.82 -12.66
N LYS A 294 -4.78 -29.62 -12.52
CA LYS A 294 -5.67 -30.47 -11.74
C LYS A 294 -6.63 -31.21 -12.66
N VAL A 295 -6.80 -32.49 -12.44
CA VAL A 295 -7.73 -33.34 -13.19
C VAL A 295 -8.71 -33.98 -12.24
N ASN A 296 -9.99 -33.77 -12.49
CA ASN A 296 -11.09 -34.24 -11.63
C ASN A 296 -12.19 -34.93 -12.46
N GLY A 297 -13.05 -35.66 -11.76
CA GLY A 297 -14.22 -36.34 -12.34
C GLY A 297 -13.89 -37.77 -12.79
N GLU A 298 -14.47 -38.18 -13.90
CA GLU A 298 -14.40 -39.57 -14.45
C GLU A 298 -13.11 -39.83 -15.17
N ILE A 299 -12.04 -39.92 -14.39
CA ILE A 299 -10.67 -40.27 -14.82
C ILE A 299 -10.10 -41.32 -13.85
N THR A 300 -9.22 -42.18 -14.33
CA THR A 300 -8.69 -43.31 -13.52
C THR A 300 -7.99 -42.83 -12.26
N PHE A 301 -7.13 -41.81 -12.35
CA PHE A 301 -6.41 -41.23 -11.23
C PHE A 301 -6.67 -39.72 -11.18
N ALA A 302 -7.69 -39.29 -10.45
CA ALA A 302 -7.95 -37.89 -10.23
C ALA A 302 -6.90 -37.28 -9.29
N GLY A 303 -6.49 -36.02 -9.55
CA GLY A 303 -5.50 -35.33 -8.73
C GLY A 303 -4.75 -34.23 -9.44
N SER A 304 -3.66 -33.79 -8.82
CA SER A 304 -2.78 -32.76 -9.36
C SER A 304 -1.61 -33.39 -10.12
N TYR A 305 -1.28 -32.85 -11.29
CA TYR A 305 -0.25 -33.33 -12.19
C TYR A 305 0.72 -32.21 -12.56
N VAL A 306 2.01 -32.48 -12.41
CA VAL A 306 3.07 -31.55 -12.84
C VAL A 306 3.23 -31.64 -14.36
N LEU A 307 3.26 -30.51 -15.04
CA LEU A 307 3.56 -30.39 -16.45
C LEU A 307 5.06 -30.63 -16.67
N ALA A 308 5.40 -31.61 -17.48
CA ALA A 308 6.80 -31.95 -17.75
C ALA A 308 7.42 -31.04 -18.84
N THR A 309 6.60 -30.42 -19.66
CA THR A 309 7.03 -29.56 -20.77
C THR A 309 6.09 -28.35 -20.89
N LYS A 310 6.60 -27.24 -21.45
CA LYS A 310 5.79 -26.03 -21.71
C LYS A 310 4.62 -26.25 -22.65
N ASN A 311 4.70 -27.27 -23.49
CA ASN A 311 3.72 -27.57 -24.52
C ASN A 311 2.88 -28.81 -24.18
N ALA A 312 2.84 -29.20 -22.90
CA ALA A 312 1.98 -30.30 -22.46
C ALA A 312 0.52 -30.03 -22.80
N ARG A 313 -0.17 -31.02 -23.32
CA ARG A 313 -1.52 -30.92 -23.86
C ARG A 313 -2.53 -31.72 -23.05
N LEU A 314 -3.82 -31.54 -23.37
CA LEU A 314 -4.92 -32.30 -22.74
C LEU A 314 -4.72 -33.81 -22.86
N SER A 315 -4.35 -34.31 -24.05
CA SER A 315 -4.11 -35.74 -24.29
C SER A 315 -3.00 -36.30 -23.40
N ASP A 316 -1.90 -35.53 -23.19
CA ASP A 316 -0.76 -35.97 -22.38
C ASP A 316 -1.17 -36.17 -20.91
N ILE A 317 -1.94 -35.23 -20.37
CA ILE A 317 -2.36 -35.28 -18.97
C ILE A 317 -3.41 -36.35 -18.74
N VAL A 318 -4.37 -36.52 -19.67
CA VAL A 318 -5.35 -37.60 -19.59
C VAL A 318 -4.66 -38.97 -19.66
N ALA A 319 -3.68 -39.14 -20.54
CA ALA A 319 -2.88 -40.39 -20.62
C ALA A 319 -2.10 -40.61 -19.31
N LYS A 320 -1.45 -39.56 -18.75
CA LYS A 320 -0.72 -39.62 -17.48
C LYS A 320 -1.64 -39.96 -16.29
N ALA A 321 -2.89 -39.54 -16.35
CA ALA A 321 -3.92 -39.83 -15.35
C ALA A 321 -4.60 -41.22 -15.56
N GLY A 322 -4.06 -42.09 -16.42
CA GLY A 322 -4.54 -43.45 -16.63
C GLY A 322 -5.74 -43.58 -17.55
N GLY A 323 -6.11 -42.50 -18.25
CA GLY A 323 -7.26 -42.48 -19.16
C GLY A 323 -8.60 -42.24 -18.47
N VAL A 324 -9.64 -42.03 -19.27
CA VAL A 324 -11.01 -41.80 -18.82
C VAL A 324 -11.70 -43.09 -18.36
N THR A 325 -12.62 -43.00 -17.42
CA THR A 325 -13.42 -44.18 -16.98
C THR A 325 -14.50 -44.55 -18.01
N PRO A 326 -15.05 -45.77 -17.97
CA PRO A 326 -16.16 -46.18 -18.84
C PRO A 326 -17.42 -45.32 -18.67
N GLU A 327 -17.63 -44.75 -17.50
CA GLU A 327 -18.79 -43.91 -17.14
C GLU A 327 -18.61 -42.44 -17.57
N SER A 328 -17.42 -42.09 -18.10
CA SER A 328 -17.09 -40.72 -18.47
C SER A 328 -17.91 -40.20 -19.65
N TYR A 329 -18.30 -38.94 -19.56
CA TYR A 329 -18.88 -38.19 -20.67
C TYR A 329 -17.84 -37.22 -21.24
N VAL A 330 -16.96 -37.74 -22.09
CA VAL A 330 -15.80 -37.03 -22.65
C VAL A 330 -16.20 -35.74 -23.40
N LYS A 331 -17.38 -35.76 -24.10
CA LYS A 331 -17.92 -34.57 -24.79
C LYS A 331 -18.31 -33.44 -23.83
N GLY A 332 -18.61 -33.81 -22.61
CA GLY A 332 -18.98 -32.85 -21.55
C GLY A 332 -17.78 -32.29 -20.78
N ALA A 333 -16.57 -32.75 -21.07
CA ALA A 333 -15.39 -32.30 -20.38
C ALA A 333 -15.22 -30.78 -20.50
N SER A 334 -14.83 -30.14 -19.41
CA SER A 334 -14.61 -28.69 -19.32
C SER A 334 -13.21 -28.40 -18.77
N LEU A 335 -12.60 -27.35 -19.27
CA LEU A 335 -11.32 -26.84 -18.80
C LEU A 335 -11.53 -25.47 -18.21
N LYS A 336 -11.24 -25.32 -16.91
CA LYS A 336 -11.18 -24.03 -16.25
C LYS A 336 -9.75 -23.52 -16.27
N ARG A 337 -9.59 -22.24 -16.55
CA ARG A 337 -8.30 -21.56 -16.64
C ARG A 337 -8.31 -20.28 -15.83
N GLN A 338 -7.24 -20.04 -15.08
CA GLN A 338 -7.08 -18.78 -14.35
C GLN A 338 -6.72 -17.66 -15.31
N LEU A 339 -7.25 -16.46 -15.03
CA LEU A 339 -6.90 -15.25 -15.76
C LEU A 339 -5.48 -14.82 -15.39
N THR A 340 -4.66 -14.54 -16.39
CA THR A 340 -3.38 -13.88 -16.16
C THR A 340 -3.57 -12.42 -15.81
N GLU A 341 -2.57 -11.78 -15.17
CA GLU A 341 -2.64 -10.35 -14.85
C GLU A 341 -2.87 -9.48 -16.09
N ASP A 342 -2.28 -9.84 -17.22
CA ASP A 342 -2.48 -9.11 -18.48
C ASP A 342 -3.89 -9.29 -19.05
N GLU A 343 -4.47 -10.47 -18.91
CA GLU A 343 -5.85 -10.75 -19.29
C GLU A 343 -6.82 -10.00 -18.38
N LEU A 344 -6.54 -9.92 -17.07
CA LEU A 344 -7.30 -9.11 -16.10
C LEU A 344 -7.25 -7.61 -16.45
N LYS A 345 -6.06 -7.06 -16.67
CA LYS A 345 -5.89 -5.65 -17.06
C LYS A 345 -6.60 -5.30 -18.37
N ARG A 346 -6.55 -6.19 -19.36
CA ARG A 346 -7.29 -6.02 -20.62
C ARG A 346 -8.80 -6.04 -20.39
N MET A 347 -9.28 -6.93 -19.54
CA MET A 347 -10.69 -7.01 -19.18
C MET A 347 -11.16 -5.75 -18.43
N GLU A 348 -10.39 -5.26 -17.47
CA GLU A 348 -10.65 -4.01 -16.77
C GLU A 348 -10.72 -2.82 -17.73
N THR A 349 -9.79 -2.75 -18.69
CA THR A 349 -9.76 -1.70 -19.71
C THR A 349 -11.01 -1.76 -20.60
N LEU A 350 -11.41 -2.95 -21.04
CA LEU A 350 -12.62 -3.15 -21.85
C LEU A 350 -13.89 -2.78 -21.07
N LEU A 351 -13.93 -3.09 -19.77
CA LEU A 351 -15.03 -2.70 -18.88
C LEU A 351 -15.11 -1.18 -18.73
N ALA A 352 -13.99 -0.52 -18.47
CA ALA A 352 -13.93 0.94 -18.36
C ALA A 352 -14.38 1.64 -19.65
N LEU A 353 -13.98 1.11 -20.81
CA LEU A 353 -14.44 1.61 -22.12
C LEU A 353 -15.94 1.37 -22.35
N SER A 354 -16.50 0.26 -21.87
CA SER A 354 -17.93 -0.04 -21.99
C SER A 354 -18.77 0.83 -21.05
N GLU A 355 -18.26 1.18 -19.88
CA GLU A 355 -18.90 2.07 -18.91
C GLU A 355 -18.90 3.53 -19.39
N ALA A 356 -17.85 3.97 -20.07
CA ALA A 356 -17.76 5.31 -20.63
C ALA A 356 -18.83 5.58 -21.73
N ASN A 357 -19.32 4.51 -22.38
CA ASN A 357 -20.31 4.59 -23.45
C ASN A 357 -21.77 4.43 -23.00
N LYS A 358 -22.04 4.10 -21.72
CA LYS A 358 -23.42 3.91 -21.23
C LYS A 358 -23.59 4.48 -19.82
N GLN A 359 -24.50 5.43 -19.71
CA GLN A 359 -25.00 6.06 -18.48
C GLN A 359 -25.78 5.09 -17.55
N SER A 360 -25.33 3.87 -17.31
CA SER A 360 -25.94 3.01 -16.30
C SER A 360 -24.88 2.39 -15.42
N ARG A 361 -24.70 3.02 -14.29
CA ARG A 361 -24.10 2.44 -13.08
C ARG A 361 -25.03 1.32 -12.63
N ASP A 362 -24.64 0.06 -12.79
CA ASP A 362 -25.13 -0.99 -11.88
C ASP A 362 -24.39 -2.30 -12.09
N SER A 363 -23.78 -2.77 -11.03
CA SER A 363 -23.48 -4.17 -10.64
C SER A 363 -22.70 -5.09 -11.59
N ILE A 364 -22.47 -4.76 -12.85
CA ILE A 364 -21.71 -5.62 -13.79
C ILE A 364 -20.21 -5.55 -13.50
N GLY A 365 -19.67 -4.36 -13.20
CA GLY A 365 -18.27 -4.17 -12.86
C GLY A 365 -17.85 -4.94 -11.62
N VAL A 366 -18.69 -4.95 -10.59
CA VAL A 366 -18.44 -5.65 -9.33
C VAL A 366 -18.49 -7.17 -9.49
N ALA A 367 -19.39 -7.69 -10.32
CA ALA A 367 -19.50 -9.13 -10.57
C ALA A 367 -18.32 -9.67 -11.40
N LEU A 368 -17.78 -8.87 -12.31
CA LEU A 368 -16.64 -9.24 -13.16
C LEU A 368 -15.30 -9.08 -12.42
N MET A 369 -15.17 -8.16 -11.46
CA MET A 369 -13.98 -8.02 -10.63
C MET A 369 -13.70 -9.24 -9.73
N ASN A 370 -14.70 -10.08 -9.49
CA ASN A 370 -14.56 -11.30 -8.68
C ASN A 370 -14.30 -12.58 -9.52
N VAL A 371 -14.24 -12.47 -10.84
CA VAL A 371 -13.99 -13.63 -11.71
C VAL A 371 -12.49 -13.87 -11.83
N LYS A 372 -12.01 -14.90 -11.14
CA LYS A 372 -10.58 -15.32 -11.18
C LYS A 372 -10.30 -16.37 -12.26
N ASP A 373 -11.33 -17.03 -12.76
CA ASP A 373 -11.22 -18.14 -13.71
C ASP A 373 -12.28 -18.08 -14.81
N TYR A 374 -11.99 -18.69 -15.93
CA TYR A 374 -12.92 -18.84 -17.04
C TYR A 374 -12.88 -20.24 -17.64
N SER A 375 -13.99 -20.66 -18.25
CA SER A 375 -14.06 -21.95 -18.95
C SER A 375 -13.55 -21.82 -20.38
N VAL A 376 -12.58 -22.63 -20.73
CA VAL A 376 -12.12 -22.81 -22.09
C VAL A 376 -12.99 -23.87 -22.75
N GLY A 377 -13.62 -23.54 -23.88
CA GLY A 377 -14.46 -24.47 -24.66
C GLY A 377 -13.59 -25.51 -25.38
N ILE A 378 -13.44 -26.66 -24.77
CA ILE A 378 -12.65 -27.78 -25.32
C ILE A 378 -13.53 -28.79 -26.05
N ASP A 379 -12.88 -29.64 -26.86
CA ASP A 379 -13.44 -30.86 -27.45
C ASP A 379 -12.52 -32.03 -27.14
N LEU A 380 -12.66 -32.54 -25.89
CA LEU A 380 -11.75 -33.58 -25.41
C LEU A 380 -11.82 -34.88 -26.23
N GLU A 381 -12.99 -35.22 -26.80
CA GLU A 381 -13.15 -36.39 -27.66
C GLU A 381 -12.23 -36.29 -28.87
N LYS A 382 -12.22 -35.12 -29.54
CA LYS A 382 -11.32 -34.90 -30.69
C LYS A 382 -9.87 -34.80 -30.30
N ALA A 383 -9.58 -34.15 -29.14
CA ALA A 383 -8.21 -34.06 -28.63
C ALA A 383 -7.60 -35.43 -28.39
N LEU A 384 -8.37 -36.36 -27.78
CA LEU A 384 -7.92 -37.72 -27.51
C LEU A 384 -7.84 -38.60 -28.81
N ALA A 385 -8.73 -38.36 -29.78
CA ALA A 385 -8.69 -39.05 -31.06
C ALA A 385 -7.51 -38.61 -31.94
N ASN A 386 -7.09 -37.35 -31.87
CA ASN A 386 -6.01 -36.77 -32.66
C ASN A 386 -5.06 -35.96 -31.77
N PRO A 387 -4.19 -36.59 -30.98
CA PRO A 387 -3.21 -35.89 -30.15
C PRO A 387 -2.33 -34.94 -30.98
N GLY A 388 -2.07 -33.76 -30.44
CA GLY A 388 -1.29 -32.71 -31.12
C GLY A 388 -2.09 -31.85 -32.10
N SER A 389 -3.38 -32.12 -32.31
CA SER A 389 -4.26 -31.31 -33.16
C SER A 389 -4.59 -29.95 -32.53
N ILE A 390 -5.32 -29.11 -33.27
CA ILE A 390 -5.79 -27.80 -32.77
C ILE A 390 -6.81 -27.93 -31.61
N ASP A 391 -7.55 -29.06 -31.60
CA ASP A 391 -8.51 -29.36 -30.52
C ASP A 391 -7.81 -29.83 -29.24
N ASP A 392 -6.56 -30.32 -29.35
CA ASP A 392 -5.73 -30.74 -28.23
C ASP A 392 -5.01 -29.54 -27.62
N VAL A 393 -5.70 -28.84 -26.76
CA VAL A 393 -5.30 -27.53 -26.17
C VAL A 393 -4.07 -27.70 -25.29
N VAL A 394 -3.10 -26.77 -25.44
CA VAL A 394 -1.95 -26.65 -24.55
C VAL A 394 -2.39 -26.20 -23.19
N LEU A 395 -1.95 -26.87 -22.14
CA LEU A 395 -2.27 -26.58 -20.75
C LEU A 395 -1.38 -25.48 -20.20
N ARG A 396 -1.91 -24.75 -19.22
CA ARG A 396 -1.20 -23.72 -18.45
C ARG A 396 -1.21 -24.08 -16.98
N ASP A 397 -0.32 -23.46 -16.23
CA ASP A 397 -0.33 -23.59 -14.78
C ASP A 397 -1.68 -23.18 -14.18
N GLY A 398 -2.16 -23.95 -13.20
CA GLY A 398 -3.44 -23.75 -12.56
C GLY A 398 -4.67 -24.17 -13.38
N ASP A 399 -4.51 -24.75 -14.58
CA ASP A 399 -5.63 -25.31 -15.35
C ASP A 399 -6.31 -26.44 -14.58
N GLU A 400 -7.64 -26.48 -14.59
CA GLU A 400 -8.44 -27.53 -13.98
C GLU A 400 -9.31 -28.21 -15.06
N LEU A 401 -8.97 -29.44 -15.39
CA LEU A 401 -9.76 -30.30 -16.27
C LEU A 401 -10.79 -31.08 -15.46
N TYR A 402 -12.05 -30.95 -15.80
CA TYR A 402 -13.14 -31.72 -15.21
C TYR A 402 -13.82 -32.58 -16.26
N ILE A 403 -13.88 -33.89 -16.03
CA ILE A 403 -14.54 -34.87 -16.90
C ILE A 403 -15.79 -35.37 -16.18
N PRO A 404 -17.00 -34.95 -16.61
CA PRO A 404 -18.22 -35.33 -15.90
C PRO A 404 -18.62 -36.80 -16.21
N GLN A 405 -19.45 -37.35 -15.33
CA GLN A 405 -20.18 -38.57 -15.60
C GLN A 405 -21.29 -38.30 -16.63
N MET A 406 -21.62 -39.31 -17.43
CA MET A 406 -22.70 -39.21 -18.41
C MET A 406 -24.04 -39.03 -17.69
N GLN A 407 -24.69 -37.87 -17.92
CA GLN A 407 -26.00 -37.57 -17.37
C GLN A 407 -27.09 -37.96 -18.39
N SER A 408 -28.13 -38.64 -17.90
CA SER A 408 -29.26 -39.05 -18.73
C SER A 408 -30.38 -38.02 -18.80
N THR A 409 -30.15 -36.77 -18.34
CA THR A 409 -31.17 -35.71 -18.27
C THR A 409 -30.73 -34.47 -18.99
N VAL A 410 -31.69 -33.65 -19.41
CA VAL A 410 -31.57 -32.28 -19.96
C VAL A 410 -32.32 -31.34 -19.03
N LYS A 411 -31.63 -30.29 -18.55
CA LYS A 411 -32.22 -29.30 -17.67
C LYS A 411 -32.92 -28.22 -18.49
N MET A 412 -34.17 -27.91 -18.13
CA MET A 412 -34.95 -26.83 -18.70
C MET A 412 -35.09 -25.69 -17.72
N SER A 413 -34.66 -24.48 -18.12
CA SER A 413 -34.70 -23.30 -17.28
C SER A 413 -35.16 -22.03 -18.00
N GLY A 414 -35.39 -20.95 -17.22
CA GLY A 414 -35.83 -19.66 -17.75
C GLY A 414 -37.37 -19.57 -17.95
N ALA A 415 -37.79 -18.93 -19.03
CA ALA A 415 -39.19 -18.62 -19.30
C ALA A 415 -39.97 -19.81 -19.88
N VAL A 416 -39.98 -20.94 -19.18
CA VAL A 416 -40.80 -22.12 -19.44
C VAL A 416 -41.91 -22.22 -18.38
N THR A 417 -42.99 -22.96 -18.67
CA THR A 417 -44.12 -23.11 -17.74
C THR A 417 -43.70 -23.84 -16.48
N TYR A 418 -42.90 -24.93 -16.60
CA TYR A 418 -42.39 -25.72 -15.52
C TYR A 418 -40.90 -25.99 -15.72
N PRO A 419 -39.99 -25.20 -15.09
CA PRO A 419 -38.57 -25.52 -15.06
C PRO A 419 -38.33 -26.89 -14.42
N ASN A 420 -37.77 -27.83 -15.16
CA ASN A 420 -37.55 -29.22 -14.70
C ASN A 420 -36.33 -29.83 -15.38
N SER A 421 -36.02 -31.08 -15.03
CA SER A 421 -35.07 -31.92 -15.74
C SER A 421 -35.82 -33.02 -16.49
N VAL A 422 -35.57 -33.09 -17.79
CA VAL A 422 -36.22 -34.01 -18.71
C VAL A 422 -35.27 -35.15 -19.04
N THR A 423 -35.75 -36.39 -19.09
CA THR A 423 -34.91 -37.54 -19.49
C THR A 423 -34.50 -37.41 -20.95
N TYR A 424 -33.18 -37.52 -21.21
CA TYR A 424 -32.63 -37.46 -22.54
C TYR A 424 -32.90 -38.76 -23.32
N THR A 425 -33.39 -38.62 -24.55
CA THR A 425 -33.46 -39.71 -25.51
C THR A 425 -32.70 -39.31 -26.78
N LYS A 426 -32.01 -40.27 -27.40
CA LYS A 426 -31.21 -40.03 -28.60
C LYS A 426 -32.07 -39.44 -29.72
N GLY A 427 -31.63 -38.30 -30.24
CA GLY A 427 -32.37 -37.59 -31.31
C GLY A 427 -33.43 -36.58 -30.82
N MET A 428 -33.61 -36.43 -29.52
CA MET A 428 -34.52 -35.46 -28.92
C MET A 428 -34.19 -34.03 -29.36
N SER A 429 -35.19 -33.28 -29.71
CA SER A 429 -35.09 -31.86 -30.10
C SER A 429 -35.35 -30.91 -28.95
N VAL A 430 -34.94 -29.64 -29.09
CA VAL A 430 -35.28 -28.57 -28.14
C VAL A 430 -36.78 -28.44 -27.95
N MET A 431 -37.58 -28.66 -29.00
CA MET A 431 -39.03 -28.59 -28.94
C MET A 431 -39.65 -29.74 -28.14
N ASP A 432 -39.08 -30.95 -28.23
CA ASP A 432 -39.52 -32.08 -27.40
C ASP A 432 -39.27 -31.82 -25.92
N CYS A 433 -38.07 -31.31 -25.59
CA CYS A 433 -37.74 -30.90 -24.21
C CYS A 433 -38.69 -29.80 -23.72
N LEU A 434 -38.96 -28.82 -24.56
CA LEU A 434 -39.84 -27.70 -24.22
C LEU A 434 -41.28 -28.18 -23.99
N SER A 435 -41.75 -29.12 -24.79
CA SER A 435 -43.07 -29.75 -24.63
C SER A 435 -43.21 -30.42 -23.26
N GLN A 436 -42.17 -31.16 -22.83
CA GLN A 436 -42.14 -31.81 -21.52
C GLN A 436 -42.01 -30.82 -20.34
N ALA A 437 -41.54 -29.58 -20.60
CA ALA A 437 -41.50 -28.49 -19.63
C ALA A 437 -42.80 -27.62 -19.68
N GLY A 438 -43.87 -28.09 -20.31
CA GLY A 438 -45.13 -27.38 -20.40
C GLY A 438 -45.17 -26.23 -21.40
N GLY A 439 -44.15 -26.10 -22.25
CA GLY A 439 -44.09 -25.05 -23.27
C GLY A 439 -43.49 -23.73 -22.76
N TYR A 440 -43.61 -22.72 -23.59
CA TYR A 440 -43.24 -21.35 -23.29
C TYR A 440 -44.25 -20.69 -22.36
N ASN A 441 -43.79 -19.95 -21.34
CA ASN A 441 -44.69 -19.07 -20.60
C ASN A 441 -44.94 -17.74 -21.36
N ASP A 442 -45.80 -16.86 -20.82
CA ASP A 442 -46.26 -15.62 -21.47
C ASP A 442 -45.13 -14.60 -21.72
N ILE A 443 -44.09 -14.62 -20.90
CA ILE A 443 -42.94 -13.71 -20.98
C ILE A 443 -41.79 -14.29 -21.81
N ALA A 444 -41.92 -15.47 -22.40
CA ALA A 444 -40.87 -16.15 -23.10
C ALA A 444 -40.48 -15.47 -24.42
N ARG A 445 -39.17 -15.27 -24.62
CA ARG A 445 -38.58 -15.02 -25.93
C ARG A 445 -38.33 -16.37 -26.61
N LYS A 446 -39.05 -16.65 -27.68
CA LYS A 446 -39.06 -17.97 -28.37
C LYS A 446 -37.76 -18.24 -29.15
N TYR A 447 -36.61 -18.04 -28.53
CA TYR A 447 -35.26 -18.32 -29.03
C TYR A 447 -34.44 -19.00 -27.91
N PRO A 448 -34.68 -20.30 -27.65
CA PRO A 448 -33.95 -21.06 -26.66
C PRO A 448 -32.46 -21.07 -26.94
N ILE A 449 -31.70 -21.10 -25.88
CA ILE A 449 -30.23 -21.20 -25.87
C ILE A 449 -29.89 -22.56 -25.25
N VAL A 450 -28.98 -23.30 -25.85
CA VAL A 450 -28.49 -24.56 -25.30
C VAL A 450 -27.08 -24.34 -24.75
N ILE A 451 -26.87 -24.68 -23.49
CA ILE A 451 -25.59 -24.65 -22.81
C ILE A 451 -25.16 -26.11 -22.62
N TYR A 452 -24.06 -26.48 -23.27
CA TYR A 452 -23.51 -27.82 -23.14
C TYR A 452 -22.65 -27.97 -21.89
N MET A 453 -22.46 -29.20 -21.43
CA MET A 453 -21.65 -29.49 -20.24
C MET A 453 -20.19 -29.01 -20.38
N ASN A 454 -19.65 -28.96 -21.60
CA ASN A 454 -18.32 -28.41 -21.87
C ASN A 454 -18.25 -26.87 -21.92
N GLY A 455 -19.32 -26.17 -21.51
CA GLY A 455 -19.37 -24.73 -21.50
C GLY A 455 -19.65 -24.08 -22.87
N LYS A 456 -19.74 -24.85 -23.95
CA LYS A 456 -20.14 -24.28 -25.25
C LYS A 456 -21.60 -23.87 -25.23
N VAL A 457 -21.91 -22.73 -25.88
CA VAL A 457 -23.26 -22.19 -25.96
C VAL A 457 -23.71 -22.14 -27.42
N ALA A 458 -24.88 -22.69 -27.69
CA ALA A 458 -25.48 -22.62 -29.00
C ALA A 458 -26.83 -21.92 -28.95
N THR A 459 -27.06 -20.99 -29.88
CA THR A 459 -28.29 -20.20 -29.96
C THR A 459 -29.17 -20.63 -31.09
N THR A 460 -30.49 -20.48 -30.94
CA THR A 460 -31.45 -20.68 -32.02
C THR A 460 -31.22 -19.65 -33.11
N LYS A 461 -30.97 -20.09 -34.35
CA LYS A 461 -30.75 -19.22 -35.52
C LYS A 461 -32.02 -19.14 -36.38
N ARG A 462 -32.28 -17.94 -36.93
CA ARG A 462 -33.32 -17.76 -37.96
C ARG A 462 -32.71 -18.08 -39.32
N THR A 463 -33.26 -19.04 -40.04
CA THR A 463 -32.69 -19.49 -41.32
C THR A 463 -33.46 -18.90 -42.52
N ALA A 464 -34.76 -18.56 -42.35
CA ALA A 464 -35.57 -17.82 -43.30
C ALA A 464 -36.69 -17.06 -42.54
N ILE A 465 -37.54 -16.30 -43.23
CA ILE A 465 -38.55 -15.47 -42.61
C ILE A 465 -39.40 -16.23 -41.57
N PHE A 466 -39.62 -17.53 -41.76
CA PHE A 466 -40.48 -18.34 -40.89
C PHE A 466 -39.79 -19.54 -40.23
N PHE A 467 -38.53 -19.90 -40.62
CA PHE A 467 -37.88 -21.11 -40.12
C PHE A 467 -36.83 -20.78 -39.04
N LYS A 468 -36.87 -21.56 -37.96
CA LYS A 468 -35.89 -21.52 -36.88
C LYS A 468 -35.09 -22.81 -36.89
N ARG A 469 -33.78 -22.71 -36.83
CA ARG A 469 -32.88 -23.84 -36.62
C ARG A 469 -32.46 -23.88 -35.15
N TYR A 470 -32.96 -24.88 -34.44
CA TYR A 470 -32.62 -25.12 -33.06
C TYR A 470 -31.28 -25.80 -32.93
N PRO A 471 -30.51 -25.54 -31.86
CA PRO A 471 -29.29 -26.29 -31.54
C PRO A 471 -29.61 -27.76 -31.29
N LYS A 472 -28.57 -28.62 -31.44
CA LYS A 472 -28.69 -30.02 -31.10
C LYS A 472 -28.74 -30.20 -29.59
N VAL A 473 -29.61 -31.06 -29.10
CA VAL A 473 -29.68 -31.45 -27.69
C VAL A 473 -28.69 -32.59 -27.43
N GLU A 474 -27.92 -32.45 -26.34
CA GLU A 474 -26.97 -33.47 -25.90
C GLU A 474 -27.24 -33.83 -24.43
N PRO A 475 -26.81 -35.03 -23.97
CA PRO A 475 -26.98 -35.42 -22.57
C PRO A 475 -26.36 -34.39 -21.61
N GLY A 476 -27.04 -34.09 -20.53
CA GLY A 476 -26.56 -33.16 -19.51
C GLY A 476 -26.58 -31.67 -19.90
N CYS A 477 -27.04 -31.31 -21.10
CA CYS A 477 -27.13 -29.88 -21.47
C CYS A 477 -28.26 -29.15 -20.72
N GLU A 478 -28.12 -27.84 -20.61
CA GLU A 478 -29.17 -26.95 -20.08
C GLU A 478 -29.77 -26.13 -21.24
N ILE A 479 -31.09 -26.17 -21.36
CA ILE A 479 -31.82 -25.37 -22.32
C ILE A 479 -32.44 -24.19 -21.57
N VAL A 480 -31.96 -23.00 -21.87
CA VAL A 480 -32.44 -21.75 -21.26
C VAL A 480 -33.35 -21.03 -22.22
N VAL A 481 -34.57 -20.74 -21.79
CA VAL A 481 -35.51 -19.91 -22.52
C VAL A 481 -35.45 -18.48 -22.00
N PRO A 482 -34.95 -17.50 -22.78
CA PRO A 482 -34.87 -16.11 -22.35
C PRO A 482 -36.27 -15.47 -22.22
N THR A 483 -36.38 -14.44 -21.40
CA THR A 483 -37.58 -13.60 -21.28
C THR A 483 -37.64 -12.55 -22.39
N LYS A 484 -38.84 -12.14 -22.76
CA LYS A 484 -39.07 -10.94 -23.57
C LYS A 484 -38.63 -9.74 -22.72
N THR A 485 -37.72 -8.94 -23.23
CA THR A 485 -37.30 -7.71 -22.57
C THR A 485 -38.43 -6.70 -22.63
N GLN A 486 -39.09 -6.40 -21.52
CA GLN A 486 -39.68 -5.08 -21.36
C GLN A 486 -38.55 -4.07 -21.38
N ARG A 487 -38.75 -2.88 -21.93
CA ARG A 487 -37.75 -1.81 -22.19
C ARG A 487 -37.03 -1.26 -20.95
N GLU A 488 -37.02 -1.98 -19.87
CA GLU A 488 -36.16 -1.72 -18.70
C GLU A 488 -34.94 -2.66 -18.73
N ARG A 489 -33.78 -2.06 -18.75
CA ARG A 489 -32.48 -2.73 -18.83
C ARG A 489 -32.28 -3.61 -17.59
N ARG A 490 -32.51 -4.91 -17.68
CA ARG A 490 -32.12 -5.86 -16.64
C ARG A 490 -30.62 -6.07 -16.68
N SER A 491 -30.00 -6.03 -15.51
CA SER A 491 -28.56 -6.19 -15.31
C SER A 491 -28.10 -7.60 -15.70
N LEU A 492 -26.88 -7.73 -16.23
CA LEU A 492 -26.23 -9.01 -16.51
C LEU A 492 -26.13 -9.90 -15.24
N ALA A 493 -26.15 -9.32 -14.05
CA ALA A 493 -26.19 -10.03 -12.78
C ALA A 493 -27.46 -10.87 -12.61
N GLU A 494 -28.63 -10.42 -13.13
CA GLU A 494 -29.87 -11.22 -13.12
C GLU A 494 -29.81 -12.41 -14.07
N ILE A 495 -29.06 -12.29 -15.18
CA ILE A 495 -28.88 -13.41 -16.12
C ILE A 495 -27.93 -14.45 -15.52
N MET A 496 -26.95 -14.02 -14.70
CA MET A 496 -26.02 -14.90 -14.01
C MET A 496 -26.63 -15.62 -12.80
N SER A 497 -27.59 -14.99 -12.12
CA SER A 497 -28.28 -15.61 -10.96
C SER A 497 -29.26 -16.73 -11.38
N ILE A 498 -29.62 -16.81 -12.65
CA ILE A 498 -30.51 -17.84 -13.19
C ILE A 498 -29.75 -19.12 -13.56
N SER A 499 -28.43 -19.04 -13.83
CA SER A 499 -27.61 -20.22 -14.07
C SER A 499 -26.85 -20.62 -12.81
N SER A 500 -27.39 -21.53 -12.03
CA SER A 500 -26.78 -22.07 -10.80
C SER A 500 -25.62 -23.04 -11.03
N SER A 501 -25.11 -23.12 -12.24
CA SER A 501 -23.90 -23.87 -12.58
C SER A 501 -22.88 -22.91 -13.20
N ALA A 502 -21.64 -22.99 -12.74
CA ALA A 502 -20.46 -22.23 -13.15
C ALA A 502 -20.28 -22.17 -14.68
N THR A 503 -21.12 -21.40 -15.33
CA THR A 503 -21.18 -21.32 -16.78
C THR A 503 -20.37 -20.15 -17.27
N SER A 504 -19.31 -20.54 -17.77
CA SER A 504 -18.38 -19.99 -18.74
C SER A 504 -18.48 -18.50 -19.08
N MET A 505 -17.39 -17.80 -18.80
CA MET A 505 -17.10 -16.47 -19.37
C MET A 505 -17.24 -16.42 -20.89
N ALA A 506 -17.12 -17.55 -21.60
CA ALA A 506 -17.36 -17.62 -23.04
C ALA A 506 -18.81 -17.22 -23.40
N ALA A 507 -19.80 -17.61 -22.61
CA ALA A 507 -21.18 -17.14 -22.78
C ALA A 507 -21.30 -15.64 -22.52
N MET A 508 -20.55 -15.11 -21.56
CA MET A 508 -20.51 -13.71 -21.20
C MET A 508 -19.84 -12.87 -22.28
N ILE A 509 -18.68 -13.30 -22.77
CA ILE A 509 -17.93 -12.62 -23.84
C ILE A 509 -18.74 -12.63 -25.14
N THR A 510 -19.41 -13.73 -25.47
CA THR A 510 -20.28 -13.81 -26.65
C THR A 510 -21.50 -12.91 -26.52
N SER A 511 -22.07 -12.76 -25.34
CA SER A 511 -23.17 -11.81 -25.06
C SER A 511 -22.71 -10.36 -25.15
N ILE A 512 -21.50 -10.04 -24.67
CA ILE A 512 -20.91 -8.69 -24.75
C ILE A 512 -20.57 -8.34 -26.21
N VAL A 513 -19.96 -9.24 -26.95
CA VAL A 513 -19.63 -9.03 -28.37
C VAL A 513 -20.91 -8.86 -29.23
N ASN A 514 -21.98 -9.61 -28.93
CA ASN A 514 -23.25 -9.45 -29.64
C ASN A 514 -24.02 -8.18 -29.21
N MET A 515 -23.78 -7.63 -28.00
CA MET A 515 -24.34 -6.34 -27.59
C MET A 515 -23.62 -5.14 -28.22
N ILE A 516 -22.34 -5.28 -28.56
CA ILE A 516 -21.53 -4.24 -29.22
C ILE A 516 -21.81 -4.19 -30.74
N LYS A 517 -22.32 -5.29 -31.34
CA LYS A 517 -22.66 -5.39 -32.78
C LYS A 517 -24.07 -5.00 -33.14
N ASN A 518 -24.93 -4.69 -32.20
CA ASN A 518 -26.30 -4.16 -32.38
C ASN A 518 -26.40 -2.77 -31.67
#